data_2c4a7df7023fffed561dcdf20609d081
#
_entry.id   2c4a7df7023fffed561dcdf20609d081
#
_cell.length_a   1.000
_cell.length_b   1.000
_cell.length_c   1.000
_cell.angle_alpha   90.00
_cell.angle_beta   90.00
_cell.angle_gamma   90.00
#
_symmetry.space_group_name_H-M   'P 1'
#
loop_
_entity.id
_entity.type
_entity.pdbx_description
1 polymer ?
#
loop_
_entity_poly.entity_id
_entity_poly.type
_entity_poly.pdbx_seq_one_letter_code
_entity_poly.pdbx_strand_id
1 'polypeptide(L)'
;KENIKKVIENYGLGATSNGSVIFWQIDIKGNVRTGKIMQYNPDTGKRIKHKSGAINWVHNILKRRNSKKGDTKKGDSKFSNFNLCQCYFGEHLIRIYPDKPIAIVEAEKTAVISSIIFDNYNWLAAGNLNGLNIEKSRILQNKNVVLYPDACCYERWVKKSIQIKSEIFCNIKTSHLIEKHATADQAEKGYDIADYIIEGF
;
A
#
# COMPACT_ATOMS: atom_id res chain seq x y z
N LYS A 1 -18.09 -14.31 -0.85
CA LYS A 1 -18.34 -13.21 -1.82
C LYS A 1 -18.63 -11.88 -1.11
N GLU A 2 -19.36 -11.87 0.01
CA GLU A 2 -19.71 -10.67 0.77
C GLU A 2 -18.48 -9.96 1.36
N ASN A 3 -17.54 -10.70 1.96
CA ASN A 3 -16.30 -10.14 2.47
C ASN A 3 -15.46 -9.43 1.40
N ILE A 4 -15.42 -9.96 0.18
CA ILE A 4 -14.68 -9.34 -0.93
C ILE A 4 -15.29 -7.98 -1.28
N LYS A 5 -16.62 -7.90 -1.37
CA LYS A 5 -17.34 -6.66 -1.66
C LYS A 5 -17.07 -5.60 -0.60
N LYS A 6 -17.18 -5.99 0.67
CA LYS A 6 -16.88 -5.13 1.81
C LYS A 6 -15.45 -4.59 1.78
N VAL A 7 -14.47 -5.45 1.42
CA VAL A 7 -13.06 -5.03 1.32
C VAL A 7 -12.86 -4.05 0.16
N ILE A 8 -13.45 -4.30 -1.02
CA ILE A 8 -13.39 -3.38 -2.16
C ILE A 8 -13.93 -2.00 -1.77
N GLU A 9 -15.08 -1.96 -1.09
CA GLU A 9 -15.71 -0.73 -0.61
C GLU A 9 -14.88 -0.03 0.46
N ASN A 10 -14.41 -0.76 1.46
CA ASN A 10 -13.60 -0.22 2.55
C ASN A 10 -12.32 0.46 2.04
N TYR A 11 -11.62 -0.16 1.09
CA TYR A 11 -10.41 0.41 0.50
C TYR A 11 -10.69 1.42 -0.62
N GLY A 12 -11.96 1.55 -1.05
CA GLY A 12 -12.35 2.39 -2.17
C GLY A 12 -11.61 2.01 -3.45
N LEU A 13 -11.43 0.70 -3.74
CA LEU A 13 -10.70 0.27 -4.92
C LEU A 13 -11.33 0.81 -6.20
N GLY A 14 -10.52 1.44 -7.03
CA GLY A 14 -10.95 1.95 -8.33
C GLY A 14 -10.50 1.06 -9.49
N ALA A 15 -11.10 1.29 -10.66
CA ALA A 15 -10.69 0.66 -11.90
C ALA A 15 -10.54 1.71 -13.01
N THR A 16 -9.63 1.44 -13.94
CA THR A 16 -9.49 2.21 -15.18
C THR A 16 -10.28 1.53 -16.30
N SER A 17 -10.55 2.24 -17.38
CA SER A 17 -11.27 1.69 -18.55
C SER A 17 -10.60 0.48 -19.19
N ASN A 18 -9.29 0.32 -19.01
CA ASN A 18 -8.52 -0.83 -19.52
C ASN A 18 -8.34 -1.96 -18.48
N GLY A 19 -9.14 -1.97 -17.40
CA GLY A 19 -9.12 -3.02 -16.38
C GLY A 19 -7.97 -2.98 -15.38
N SER A 20 -7.19 -1.89 -15.33
CA SER A 20 -6.19 -1.73 -14.28
C SER A 20 -6.85 -1.32 -12.98
N VAL A 21 -6.32 -1.83 -11.85
CA VAL A 21 -6.78 -1.46 -10.51
C VAL A 21 -6.15 -0.14 -10.10
N ILE A 22 -6.93 0.72 -9.42
CA ILE A 22 -6.44 1.94 -8.77
C ILE A 22 -6.48 1.74 -7.27
N PHE A 23 -5.32 1.76 -6.64
CA PHE A 23 -5.14 1.75 -5.20
C PHE A 23 -5.02 3.20 -4.71
N TRP A 24 -6.12 3.74 -4.19
CA TRP A 24 -6.16 5.12 -3.71
C TRP A 24 -5.45 5.27 -2.38
N GLN A 25 -4.52 6.21 -2.29
CA GLN A 25 -3.98 6.66 -1.02
C GLN A 25 -4.93 7.72 -0.45
N ILE A 26 -5.68 7.32 0.56
CA ILE A 26 -6.62 8.16 1.29
C ILE A 26 -6.07 8.33 2.71
N ASP A 27 -5.81 9.56 3.10
CA ASP A 27 -5.22 9.85 4.41
C ASP A 27 -6.22 9.68 5.56
N ILE A 28 -5.73 9.75 6.80
CA ILE A 28 -6.56 9.60 8.00
C ILE A 28 -7.70 10.63 8.09
N LYS A 29 -7.59 11.77 7.40
CA LYS A 29 -8.63 12.80 7.33
C LYS A 29 -9.66 12.53 6.23
N GLY A 30 -9.44 11.52 5.39
CA GLY A 30 -10.28 11.16 4.25
C GLY A 30 -9.92 11.88 2.94
N ASN A 31 -8.79 12.61 2.88
CA ASN A 31 -8.37 13.26 1.65
C ASN A 31 -7.68 12.25 0.72
N VAL A 32 -8.07 12.23 -0.55
CA VAL A 32 -7.40 11.45 -1.58
C VAL A 32 -6.09 12.15 -1.97
N ARG A 33 -4.96 11.51 -1.66
CA ARG A 33 -3.62 12.05 -1.93
C ARG A 33 -3.15 11.72 -3.34
N THR A 34 -3.33 10.49 -3.76
CA THR A 34 -3.04 9.99 -5.10
C THR A 34 -3.65 8.60 -5.29
N GLY A 35 -3.42 7.99 -6.46
CA GLY A 35 -3.77 6.58 -6.72
C GLY A 35 -2.64 5.90 -7.47
N LYS A 36 -2.25 4.72 -7.01
CA LYS A 36 -1.30 3.83 -7.69
C LYS A 36 -2.07 2.93 -8.65
N ILE A 37 -1.71 2.93 -9.91
CA ILE A 37 -2.40 2.18 -10.96
C ILE A 37 -1.54 0.98 -11.33
N MET A 38 -2.12 -0.21 -11.26
CA MET A 38 -1.45 -1.46 -11.56
C MET A 38 -2.39 -2.40 -12.32
N GLN A 39 -1.83 -3.14 -13.25
CA GLN A 39 -2.57 -4.15 -14.00
C GLN A 39 -2.12 -5.55 -13.58
N TYR A 40 -3.10 -6.43 -13.40
CA TYR A 40 -2.89 -7.82 -13.04
C TYR A 40 -3.50 -8.74 -14.09
N ASN A 41 -2.87 -9.90 -14.29
CA ASN A 41 -3.46 -10.98 -15.05
C ASN A 41 -4.59 -11.60 -14.20
N PRO A 42 -5.84 -11.67 -14.71
CA PRO A 42 -6.98 -12.16 -13.92
C PRO A 42 -6.87 -13.64 -13.55
N ASP A 43 -6.19 -14.45 -14.37
CA ASP A 43 -6.09 -15.90 -14.16
C ASP A 43 -5.01 -16.24 -13.12
N THR A 44 -3.92 -15.46 -13.10
CA THR A 44 -2.76 -15.77 -12.25
C THR A 44 -2.58 -14.81 -11.07
N GLY A 45 -3.31 -13.69 -11.04
CA GLY A 45 -3.15 -12.64 -10.05
C GLY A 45 -1.78 -11.93 -10.10
N LYS A 46 -0.92 -12.28 -11.07
CA LYS A 46 0.42 -11.70 -11.20
C LYS A 46 0.38 -10.35 -11.89
N ARG A 47 1.25 -9.45 -11.46
CA ARG A 47 1.38 -8.12 -12.04
C ARG A 47 1.86 -8.19 -13.49
N ILE A 48 1.15 -7.50 -14.40
CA ILE A 48 1.56 -7.35 -15.79
C ILE A 48 2.62 -6.24 -15.86
N LYS A 49 3.78 -6.57 -16.46
CA LYS A 49 4.88 -5.62 -16.67
C LYS A 49 4.80 -5.13 -18.13
N HIS A 50 4.55 -3.84 -18.34
CA HIS A 50 4.59 -3.22 -19.66
C HIS A 50 5.98 -2.65 -19.98
N LYS A 51 6.30 -2.44 -21.26
CA LYS A 51 7.56 -1.79 -21.70
C LYS A 51 7.74 -0.39 -21.10
N SER A 52 6.63 0.32 -20.83
CA SER A 52 6.59 1.65 -20.19
C SER A 52 6.67 1.64 -18.67
N GLY A 53 6.82 0.47 -18.05
CA GLY A 53 6.82 0.26 -16.61
C GLY A 53 5.55 -0.43 -16.12
N ALA A 54 5.63 -1.02 -14.94
CA ALA A 54 4.54 -1.80 -14.34
C ALA A 54 3.61 -0.96 -13.46
N ILE A 55 3.96 0.28 -13.17
CA ILE A 55 3.27 1.17 -12.23
C ILE A 55 3.03 2.51 -12.90
N ASN A 56 1.81 3.01 -12.77
CA ASN A 56 1.45 4.38 -13.11
C ASN A 56 0.79 5.07 -11.91
N TRP A 57 0.65 6.38 -11.98
CA TRP A 57 0.08 7.18 -10.90
C TRP A 57 -0.95 8.15 -11.44
N VAL A 58 -2.07 8.29 -10.74
CA VAL A 58 -3.14 9.21 -11.12
C VAL A 58 -2.63 10.64 -11.26
N HIS A 59 -1.82 11.14 -10.31
CA HIS A 59 -1.26 12.49 -10.39
C HIS A 59 -0.38 12.71 -11.62
N ASN A 60 0.35 11.68 -12.11
CA ASN A 60 1.14 11.79 -13.33
C ASN A 60 0.26 11.88 -14.58
N ILE A 61 -0.86 11.13 -14.61
CA ILE A 61 -1.83 11.21 -15.70
C ILE A 61 -2.46 12.61 -15.75
N LEU A 62 -2.86 13.14 -14.60
CA LEU A 62 -3.46 14.46 -14.49
C LEU A 62 -2.48 15.57 -14.91
N LYS A 63 -1.22 15.50 -14.48
CA LYS A 63 -0.16 16.44 -14.92
C LYS A 63 0.00 16.42 -16.44
N ARG A 64 0.09 15.23 -17.06
CA ARG A 64 0.23 15.08 -18.52
C ARG A 64 -0.98 15.62 -19.30
N ARG A 65 -2.20 15.41 -18.79
CA ARG A 65 -3.42 15.93 -19.42
C ARG A 65 -3.47 17.45 -19.42
N ASN A 66 -3.06 18.08 -18.33
CA ASN A 66 -3.03 19.54 -18.22
C ASN A 66 -1.95 20.16 -19.10
N SER A 67 -0.77 19.53 -19.21
CA SER A 67 0.30 20.00 -20.11
C SER A 67 -0.08 19.96 -21.58
N LYS A 68 -0.96 19.01 -21.99
CA LYS A 68 -1.43 18.88 -23.38
C LYS A 68 -2.55 19.85 -23.75
N LYS A 69 -3.24 20.48 -22.80
CA LYS A 69 -4.33 21.41 -23.06
C LYS A 69 -3.88 22.84 -23.38
N GLY A 70 -2.58 23.06 -23.61
CA GLY A 70 -2.08 24.31 -24.18
C GLY A 70 -2.25 25.55 -23.31
N ASP A 71 -2.35 25.39 -21.98
CA ASP A 71 -2.31 26.52 -21.04
C ASP A 71 -0.90 27.13 -21.02
N THR A 72 -0.63 27.95 -22.05
CA THR A 72 0.62 28.68 -22.27
C THR A 72 0.83 29.85 -21.29
N LYS A 73 -0.10 30.11 -20.37
CA LYS A 73 0.10 31.09 -19.29
C LYS A 73 0.77 30.42 -18.11
N LYS A 74 2.09 30.62 -18.01
CA LYS A 74 2.88 30.33 -16.82
C LYS A 74 2.23 31.03 -15.61
N GLY A 75 1.43 30.33 -14.84
CA GLY A 75 0.83 30.89 -13.62
C GLY A 75 -0.45 30.22 -13.15
N ASP A 76 -1.28 29.69 -14.04
CA ASP A 76 -2.64 29.21 -13.72
C ASP A 76 -2.83 27.69 -13.83
N SER A 77 -1.78 26.88 -13.82
CA SER A 77 -2.00 25.45 -13.80
C SER A 77 -2.49 25.04 -12.39
N LYS A 78 -3.67 24.41 -12.31
CA LYS A 78 -4.22 23.79 -11.08
C LYS A 78 -3.22 22.88 -10.34
N PHE A 79 -2.05 22.63 -10.94
CA PHE A 79 -0.99 21.78 -10.42
C PHE A 79 0.32 22.53 -10.15
N SER A 80 0.38 23.89 -10.30
CA SER A 80 1.59 24.66 -9.99
C SER A 80 2.02 24.49 -8.53
N ASN A 81 1.06 24.35 -7.62
CA ASN A 81 1.26 24.18 -6.18
C ASN A 81 0.93 22.75 -5.70
N PHE A 82 0.93 21.77 -6.61
CA PHE A 82 0.62 20.39 -6.23
C PHE A 82 1.74 19.80 -5.36
N ASN A 83 1.44 19.60 -4.09
CA ASN A 83 2.30 18.93 -3.13
C ASN A 83 1.87 17.44 -3.01
N LEU A 84 2.73 16.54 -3.49
CA LEU A 84 2.52 15.10 -3.36
C LEU A 84 2.87 14.65 -1.94
N CYS A 85 1.91 14.73 -1.04
CA CYS A 85 2.02 14.18 0.30
C CYS A 85 1.41 12.76 0.31
N GLN A 86 2.25 11.75 0.10
CA GLN A 86 1.80 10.34 0.11
C GLN A 86 1.57 9.86 1.54
N CYS A 87 0.54 9.02 1.71
CA CYS A 87 0.24 8.30 2.95
C CYS A 87 0.29 6.77 2.73
N TYR A 88 0.06 5.97 3.76
CA TYR A 88 -0.13 4.54 3.57
C TYR A 88 -1.41 4.26 2.79
N PHE A 89 -1.38 3.27 1.92
CA PHE A 89 -2.62 2.72 1.38
C PHE A 89 -3.42 2.10 2.54
N GLY A 90 -4.73 2.37 2.60
CA GLY A 90 -5.59 1.92 3.71
C GLY A 90 -5.52 2.79 4.98
N GLU A 91 -4.76 3.91 5.01
CA GLU A 91 -4.58 4.75 6.20
C GLU A 91 -5.90 5.24 6.79
N HIS A 92 -6.88 5.60 5.97
CA HIS A 92 -8.21 6.05 6.39
C HIS A 92 -8.97 5.01 7.23
N LEU A 93 -8.64 3.70 7.10
CA LEU A 93 -9.25 2.64 7.89
C LEU A 93 -8.95 2.77 9.39
N ILE A 94 -7.83 3.38 9.75
CA ILE A 94 -7.48 3.65 11.16
C ILE A 94 -8.54 4.51 11.83
N ARG A 95 -9.16 5.44 11.11
CA ARG A 95 -10.25 6.28 11.62
C ARG A 95 -11.58 5.54 11.64
N ILE A 96 -11.82 4.66 10.66
CA ILE A 96 -13.07 3.90 10.54
C ILE A 96 -13.13 2.80 11.60
N TYR A 97 -11.99 2.16 11.88
CA TYR A 97 -11.87 1.05 12.83
C TYR A 97 -10.74 1.34 13.84
N PRO A 98 -10.91 2.32 14.76
CA PRO A 98 -9.84 2.84 15.60
C PRO A 98 -9.27 1.82 16.59
N ASP A 99 -10.07 0.81 16.96
CA ASP A 99 -9.72 -0.21 17.95
C ASP A 99 -8.95 -1.40 17.35
N LYS A 100 -8.95 -1.53 16.01
CA LYS A 100 -8.20 -2.60 15.38
C LYS A 100 -6.71 -2.33 15.41
N PRO A 101 -5.87 -3.32 15.73
CA PRO A 101 -4.43 -3.21 15.53
C PRO A 101 -4.10 -3.02 14.05
N ILE A 102 -2.94 -2.47 13.79
CA ILE A 102 -2.48 -2.17 12.43
C ILE A 102 -1.53 -3.26 11.96
N ALA A 103 -1.73 -3.76 10.76
CA ALA A 103 -0.79 -4.62 10.04
C ALA A 103 -0.25 -3.86 8.82
N ILE A 104 1.07 -3.85 8.61
CA ILE A 104 1.69 -3.16 7.47
C ILE A 104 2.44 -4.16 6.61
N VAL A 105 2.15 -4.15 5.31
CA VAL A 105 2.82 -4.94 4.26
C VAL A 105 3.48 -4.02 3.23
N GLU A 106 4.24 -4.57 2.29
CA GLU A 106 4.86 -3.78 1.23
C GLU A 106 3.85 -3.38 0.16
N ALA A 107 3.11 -4.34 -0.42
CA ALA A 107 2.26 -4.10 -1.58
C ALA A 107 0.78 -3.92 -1.23
N GLU A 108 0.10 -3.07 -2.00
CA GLU A 108 -1.33 -2.78 -1.85
C GLU A 108 -2.20 -4.03 -2.08
N LYS A 109 -1.86 -4.85 -3.07
CA LYS A 109 -2.55 -6.13 -3.34
C LYS A 109 -2.52 -7.04 -2.12
N THR A 110 -1.36 -7.13 -1.49
CA THR A 110 -1.13 -7.94 -0.29
C THR A 110 -1.99 -7.48 0.87
N ALA A 111 -2.09 -6.16 1.11
CA ALA A 111 -2.98 -5.61 2.14
C ALA A 111 -4.45 -5.97 1.88
N VAL A 112 -4.91 -5.86 0.64
CA VAL A 112 -6.29 -6.20 0.24
C VAL A 112 -6.58 -7.68 0.48
N ILE A 113 -5.71 -8.59 0.01
CA ILE A 113 -5.89 -10.03 0.18
C ILE A 113 -5.88 -10.42 1.66
N SER A 114 -4.91 -9.92 2.42
CA SER A 114 -4.81 -10.21 3.85
C SER A 114 -6.04 -9.74 4.63
N SER A 115 -6.63 -8.60 4.24
CA SER A 115 -7.82 -8.06 4.91
C SER A 115 -9.10 -8.88 4.67
N ILE A 116 -9.15 -9.71 3.62
CA ILE A 116 -10.27 -10.61 3.35
C ILE A 116 -10.29 -11.76 4.36
N ILE A 117 -9.11 -12.24 4.76
CA ILE A 117 -8.92 -13.42 5.60
C ILE A 117 -8.75 -13.03 7.07
N PHE A 118 -7.94 -12.00 7.33
CA PHE A 118 -7.63 -11.51 8.67
C PHE A 118 -8.26 -10.13 8.88
N ASP A 119 -9.56 -10.10 9.03
CA ASP A 119 -10.37 -8.86 9.14
C ASP A 119 -10.26 -8.17 10.52
N ASN A 120 -9.55 -8.78 11.46
CA ASN A 120 -9.28 -8.22 12.79
C ASN A 120 -8.16 -7.16 12.82
N TYR A 121 -7.52 -6.87 11.68
CA TYR A 121 -6.51 -5.82 11.52
C TYR A 121 -6.97 -4.71 10.58
N ASN A 122 -6.42 -3.50 10.76
CA ASN A 122 -6.35 -2.50 9.71
C ASN A 122 -5.09 -2.78 8.87
N TRP A 123 -5.27 -3.38 7.69
CA TRP A 123 -4.15 -3.69 6.80
C TRP A 123 -3.78 -2.46 5.98
N LEU A 124 -2.53 -2.03 6.11
CA LEU A 124 -1.95 -0.92 5.38
C LEU A 124 -0.86 -1.41 4.44
N ALA A 125 -0.59 -0.65 3.36
CA ALA A 125 0.58 -0.91 2.54
C ALA A 125 1.51 0.29 2.46
N ALA A 126 2.82 0.01 2.58
CA ALA A 126 3.88 1.00 2.45
C ALA A 126 4.04 1.48 0.99
N GLY A 127 3.64 0.65 0.02
CA GLY A 127 3.67 0.93 -1.42
C GLY A 127 4.97 0.52 -2.10
N ASN A 128 6.04 0.38 -1.36
CA ASN A 128 7.34 -0.15 -1.76
C ASN A 128 8.24 -0.30 -0.52
N LEU A 129 9.40 -0.93 -0.69
CA LEU A 129 10.37 -1.18 0.37
C LEU A 129 10.78 0.07 1.17
N ASN A 130 10.87 1.24 0.54
CA ASN A 130 11.23 2.51 1.18
C ASN A 130 10.01 3.30 1.69
N GLY A 131 8.81 2.82 1.40
CA GLY A 131 7.56 3.45 1.81
C GLY A 131 7.29 3.40 3.31
N LEU A 132 7.90 2.45 4.04
CA LEU A 132 7.93 2.44 5.48
C LEU A 132 8.99 3.45 5.95
N ASN A 133 8.56 4.64 6.40
CA ASN A 133 9.42 5.72 6.84
C ASN A 133 8.77 6.52 7.98
N ILE A 134 9.55 7.34 8.66
CA ILE A 134 9.13 8.09 9.84
C ILE A 134 7.96 9.03 9.53
N GLU A 135 8.03 9.77 8.42
CA GLU A 135 7.01 10.76 8.07
C GLU A 135 5.61 10.15 7.94
N LYS A 136 5.48 9.09 7.13
CA LYS A 136 4.22 8.35 7.02
C LYS A 136 3.81 7.69 8.32
N SER A 137 4.79 7.26 9.12
CA SER A 137 4.53 6.52 10.35
C SER A 137 4.06 7.39 11.52
N ARG A 138 4.02 8.71 11.40
CA ARG A 138 3.51 9.60 12.46
C ARG A 138 2.08 9.28 12.87
N ILE A 139 1.27 8.72 11.97
CA ILE A 139 -0.12 8.28 12.25
C ILE A 139 -0.20 7.04 13.14
N LEU A 140 0.92 6.35 13.36
CA LEU A 140 1.01 5.15 14.19
C LEU A 140 1.18 5.45 15.68
N GLN A 141 1.25 6.72 16.07
CA GLN A 141 1.42 7.12 17.45
C GLN A 141 0.32 6.51 18.35
N ASN A 142 0.74 5.91 19.47
CA ASN A 142 -0.12 5.21 20.43
C ASN A 142 -0.88 3.98 19.83
N LYS A 143 -0.40 3.41 18.73
CA LYS A 143 -1.02 2.26 18.09
C LYS A 143 -0.21 0.98 18.30
N ASN A 144 -0.92 -0.17 18.21
CA ASN A 144 -0.32 -1.50 18.13
C ASN A 144 -0.13 -1.84 16.65
N VAL A 145 1.10 -2.11 16.26
CA VAL A 145 1.49 -2.31 14.85
C VAL A 145 2.28 -3.60 14.68
N VAL A 146 1.93 -4.38 13.67
CA VAL A 146 2.70 -5.54 13.24
C VAL A 146 3.13 -5.32 11.80
N LEU A 147 4.43 -5.45 11.54
CA LEU A 147 5.00 -5.39 10.19
C LEU A 147 5.11 -6.81 9.64
N TYR A 148 4.68 -7.01 8.40
CA TYR A 148 4.82 -8.26 7.67
C TYR A 148 5.68 -8.01 6.42
N PRO A 149 7.01 -8.07 6.56
CA PRO A 149 7.92 -7.93 5.43
C PRO A 149 7.79 -9.10 4.45
N ASP A 150 8.05 -8.83 3.18
CA ASP A 150 8.27 -9.85 2.17
C ASP A 150 9.53 -10.66 2.51
N ALA A 151 9.66 -11.87 1.98
CA ALA A 151 10.85 -12.71 2.17
C ALA A 151 12.14 -11.95 1.82
N CYS A 152 13.23 -12.22 2.54
CA CYS A 152 14.51 -11.52 2.45
C CYS A 152 14.47 -10.03 2.86
N CYS A 153 13.37 -9.52 3.38
CA CYS A 153 13.23 -8.13 3.80
C CYS A 153 13.17 -7.94 5.33
N TYR A 154 13.19 -9.02 6.10
CA TYR A 154 13.01 -8.99 7.56
C TYR A 154 13.97 -8.04 8.26
N GLU A 155 15.29 -8.26 8.11
CA GLU A 155 16.32 -7.45 8.78
C GLU A 155 16.21 -5.96 8.43
N ARG A 156 15.85 -5.64 7.19
CA ARG A 156 15.66 -4.27 6.74
C ARG A 156 14.46 -3.61 7.42
N TRP A 157 13.38 -4.35 7.59
CA TRP A 157 12.17 -3.85 8.25
C TRP A 157 12.34 -3.77 9.77
N VAL A 158 13.12 -4.65 10.38
CA VAL A 158 13.53 -4.54 11.79
C VAL A 158 14.29 -3.23 12.02
N LYS A 159 15.29 -2.91 11.20
CA LYS A 159 16.04 -1.65 11.30
C LYS A 159 15.10 -0.43 11.19
N LYS A 160 14.16 -0.46 10.25
CA LYS A 160 13.14 0.61 10.11
C LYS A 160 12.20 0.70 11.31
N SER A 161 11.79 -0.43 11.89
CA SER A 161 10.94 -0.44 13.08
C SER A 161 11.64 0.19 14.29
N ILE A 162 12.94 -0.03 14.44
CA ILE A 162 13.77 0.60 15.48
C ILE A 162 13.82 2.12 15.29
N GLN A 163 14.07 2.58 14.05
CA GLN A 163 14.05 4.01 13.72
C GLN A 163 12.68 4.65 14.00
N ILE A 164 11.60 3.96 13.65
CA ILE A 164 10.24 4.48 13.93
C ILE A 164 10.02 4.57 15.44
N LYS A 165 10.41 3.54 16.21
CA LYS A 165 10.27 3.57 17.69
C LYS A 165 11.06 4.67 18.36
N SER A 166 12.22 5.07 17.81
CA SER A 166 13.01 6.16 18.40
C SER A 166 12.36 7.54 18.23
N GLU A 167 11.48 7.69 17.24
CA GLU A 167 10.85 8.96 16.88
C GLU A 167 9.35 9.01 17.25
N ILE A 168 8.70 7.85 17.32
CA ILE A 168 7.25 7.75 17.45
C ILE A 168 6.92 6.74 18.54
N PHE A 169 6.20 7.20 19.56
CA PHE A 169 5.72 6.32 20.62
C PHE A 169 4.63 5.38 20.08
N CYS A 170 5.00 4.16 19.71
CA CYS A 170 4.08 3.11 19.25
C CYS A 170 4.60 1.72 19.62
N ASN A 171 3.68 0.77 19.79
CA ASN A 171 4.02 -0.63 20.02
C ASN A 171 4.14 -1.34 18.66
N ILE A 172 5.32 -1.27 18.03
CA ILE A 172 5.58 -1.88 16.72
C ILE A 172 6.45 -3.14 16.86
N LYS A 173 6.04 -4.22 16.18
CA LYS A 173 6.76 -5.50 16.10
C LYS A 173 6.91 -5.90 14.64
N THR A 174 8.00 -6.59 14.30
CA THR A 174 8.20 -7.16 12.97
C THR A 174 7.96 -8.68 13.04
N SER A 175 7.03 -9.17 12.22
CA SER A 175 6.72 -10.59 12.11
C SER A 175 7.84 -11.32 11.39
N HIS A 176 8.25 -12.46 11.92
CA HIS A 176 9.22 -13.35 11.31
C HIS A 176 8.54 -14.47 10.48
N LEU A 177 7.21 -14.37 10.28
CA LEU A 177 6.40 -15.43 9.68
C LEU A 177 6.92 -15.82 8.30
N ILE A 178 7.00 -14.86 7.40
CA ILE A 178 7.38 -15.12 6.00
C ILE A 178 8.83 -15.58 5.89
N GLU A 179 9.75 -14.97 6.63
CA GLU A 179 11.16 -15.37 6.65
C GLU A 179 11.36 -16.83 7.10
N LYS A 180 10.51 -17.33 8.01
CA LYS A 180 10.55 -18.71 8.49
C LYS A 180 9.97 -19.74 7.54
N HIS A 181 8.96 -19.34 6.76
CA HIS A 181 8.16 -20.28 5.95
C HIS A 181 8.53 -20.28 4.47
N ALA A 182 9.09 -19.17 3.95
CA ALA A 182 9.50 -19.10 2.55
C ALA A 182 10.68 -20.03 2.26
N THR A 183 10.56 -20.82 1.19
CA THR A 183 11.69 -21.54 0.61
C THR A 183 12.63 -20.57 -0.11
N ALA A 184 13.85 -21.00 -0.44
CA ALA A 184 14.81 -20.17 -1.18
C ALA A 184 14.23 -19.69 -2.53
N ASP A 185 13.58 -20.58 -3.27
CA ASP A 185 12.94 -20.25 -4.55
C ASP A 185 11.77 -19.25 -4.42
N GLN A 186 11.00 -19.36 -3.34
CA GLN A 186 9.92 -18.43 -3.03
C GLN A 186 10.49 -17.06 -2.65
N ALA A 187 11.53 -17.04 -1.85
CA ALA A 187 12.21 -15.81 -1.42
C ALA A 187 12.78 -15.02 -2.59
N GLU A 188 13.42 -15.67 -3.57
CA GLU A 188 13.89 -15.03 -4.80
C GLU A 188 12.77 -14.43 -5.65
N LYS A 189 11.56 -14.98 -5.56
CA LYS A 189 10.36 -14.49 -6.27
C LYS A 189 9.61 -13.40 -5.52
N GLY A 190 10.07 -13.01 -4.31
CA GLY A 190 9.45 -11.99 -3.48
C GLY A 190 8.16 -12.48 -2.82
N TYR A 191 8.22 -13.66 -2.20
CA TYR A 191 7.11 -14.28 -1.47
C TYR A 191 6.64 -13.38 -0.33
N ASP A 192 5.36 -13.20 -0.23
CA ASP A 192 4.72 -12.33 0.75
C ASP A 192 3.60 -13.05 1.54
N ILE A 193 2.98 -12.36 2.49
CA ILE A 193 1.90 -12.95 3.30
C ILE A 193 0.66 -13.29 2.46
N ALA A 194 0.40 -12.63 1.33
CA ALA A 194 -0.71 -12.99 0.46
C ALA A 194 -0.44 -14.32 -0.26
N ASP A 195 0.80 -14.55 -0.68
CA ASP A 195 1.20 -15.83 -1.29
C ASP A 195 1.05 -16.96 -0.25
N TYR A 196 1.53 -16.73 0.98
CA TYR A 196 1.35 -17.67 2.10
C TYR A 196 -0.12 -18.01 2.39
N ILE A 197 -1.01 -17.01 2.38
CA ILE A 197 -2.45 -17.21 2.56
C ILE A 197 -3.06 -18.02 1.41
N ILE A 198 -2.68 -17.73 0.17
CA ILE A 198 -3.23 -18.37 -1.03
C ILE A 198 -2.79 -19.84 -1.12
N GLU A 199 -1.59 -20.17 -0.67
CA GLU A 199 -1.08 -21.54 -0.60
C GLU A 199 -1.73 -22.39 0.51
N GLY A 200 -2.51 -21.79 1.42
CA GLY A 200 -3.35 -22.47 2.39
C GLY A 200 -2.67 -22.81 3.72
N PHE A 201 -1.73 -21.97 4.16
CA PHE A 201 -0.94 -22.12 5.40
C PHE A 201 0.08 -23.24 5.38
#